data_d2986be93b9c3478e4025af234a539ce
#
_entry.id   d2986be93b9c3478e4025af234a539ce
#
_cell.length_a   1.000
_cell.length_b   1.000
_cell.length_c   1.000
_cell.angle_alpha   90.00
_cell.angle_beta   90.00
_cell.angle_gamma   90.00
#
_symmetry.space_group_name_H-M   'P 1'
#
loop_
_entity.id
_entity.type
_entity.pdbx_description
1 polymer ?
#
loop_
_entity_poly.entity_id
_entity_poly.type
_entity_poly.pdbx_seq_one_letter_code
_entity_poly.pdbx_strand_id
1 'polypeptide(L)'
;MQTRPLLPLLLGLALGPAFAQSASAPPAAPTIQVPAGVMPVPDPKNLYSETASGKMSPNVAGALERIYVPNHMAHTVSVIDPATLKVVNTFKVGLYPQHVVPSWDLKTLYVANNAENSDKGSLTLVDPLTGKPGKTIPVDDPYNMYWTPDGKYAIVVAEAHKRLDFRNPQTMQLEFSIATPDCAGINHADFSIDGRTAFFTCEFNGSVTKIDLANRKVLGTLKLSRYFDRPDALALVKTGLKTPQYVPDPQQIGGQICITPGMPQDVRFSPDGKTLYVADMMADGVHVVDPESFKQYAFIPTGVGAHGLYPSRDGKQLYVANRGSNYVHGKPKGKGSVSVIDFATGKVLKTWPVPGGGSPDMGGVSADGKHLWLSGRYDDVVYRFDTSSGAVDFIAVGKQPHGLAVWPQPGRYNLGHTGNLR
;
A
#
# COMPACT_ATOMS: atom_id res chain seq x y z
N MET A 1 -99.52 -0.86 -34.91
CA MET A 1 -98.32 -1.28 -34.17
C MET A 1 -97.16 -0.43 -34.70
N GLN A 2 -96.79 0.61 -33.97
CA GLN A 2 -95.80 1.61 -34.39
C GLN A 2 -94.46 1.26 -33.73
N THR A 3 -93.48 1.05 -34.53
CA THR A 3 -92.06 0.92 -34.09
C THR A 3 -91.41 2.28 -34.09
N ARG A 4 -90.84 2.68 -32.92
CA ARG A 4 -89.98 3.92 -32.77
C ARG A 4 -88.53 3.53 -32.96
N PRO A 5 -87.67 4.35 -33.63
CA PRO A 5 -86.30 4.09 -33.75
C PRO A 5 -85.52 4.66 -32.53
N LEU A 6 -84.49 3.97 -32.04
CA LEU A 6 -83.52 4.37 -31.03
C LEU A 6 -82.40 5.20 -31.67
N LEU A 7 -82.15 6.36 -31.09
CA LEU A 7 -81.02 7.29 -31.42
C LEU A 7 -79.75 6.86 -30.67
N PRO A 8 -78.61 6.76 -31.27
CA PRO A 8 -77.38 6.48 -30.55
C PRO A 8 -76.78 7.75 -29.90
N LEU A 9 -76.44 7.65 -28.60
CA LEU A 9 -75.80 8.66 -27.83
C LEU A 9 -74.28 8.61 -28.14
N LEU A 10 -73.72 9.67 -28.75
CA LEU A 10 -72.25 9.83 -28.94
C LEU A 10 -71.65 10.41 -27.67
N LEU A 11 -70.85 9.58 -26.96
CA LEU A 11 -70.01 10.03 -25.85
C LEU A 11 -68.68 10.61 -26.43
N GLY A 12 -68.51 11.92 -26.38
CA GLY A 12 -67.27 12.56 -26.73
C GLY A 12 -66.23 12.41 -25.59
N LEU A 13 -65.15 11.65 -25.80
CA LEU A 13 -63.99 11.64 -24.94
C LEU A 13 -63.12 12.89 -25.22
N ALA A 14 -63.07 13.81 -24.29
CA ALA A 14 -62.11 14.92 -24.31
C ALA A 14 -60.75 14.41 -23.82
N LEU A 15 -59.78 14.31 -24.72
CA LEU A 15 -58.35 14.10 -24.41
C LEU A 15 -57.79 15.40 -23.90
N GLY A 16 -57.56 15.50 -22.60
CA GLY A 16 -56.78 16.59 -21.99
C GLY A 16 -55.26 16.42 -22.29
N PRO A 17 -54.49 17.53 -22.38
CA PRO A 17 -53.08 17.44 -22.63
C PRO A 17 -52.34 16.79 -21.46
N ALA A 18 -51.67 15.66 -21.72
CA ALA A 18 -50.75 15.03 -20.76
C ALA A 18 -49.53 15.93 -20.55
N PHE A 19 -49.45 16.56 -19.41
CA PHE A 19 -48.22 17.22 -18.97
C PHE A 19 -47.15 16.13 -18.71
N ALA A 20 -46.18 16.01 -19.58
CA ALA A 20 -44.97 15.26 -19.35
C ALA A 20 -44.21 15.91 -18.17
N GLN A 21 -44.27 15.33 -16.98
CA GLN A 21 -43.33 15.64 -15.90
C GLN A 21 -41.93 15.29 -16.38
N SER A 22 -41.12 16.34 -16.62
CA SER A 22 -39.67 16.17 -16.81
C SER A 22 -39.12 15.55 -15.53
N ALA A 23 -38.68 14.29 -15.60
CA ALA A 23 -37.92 13.68 -14.52
C ALA A 23 -36.64 14.53 -14.31
N SER A 24 -36.56 15.18 -13.15
CA SER A 24 -35.35 15.86 -12.74
C SER A 24 -34.21 14.84 -12.74
N ALA A 25 -33.07 15.18 -13.39
CA ALA A 25 -31.87 14.37 -13.34
C ALA A 25 -31.52 14.08 -11.88
N PRO A 26 -31.07 12.86 -11.54
CA PRO A 26 -30.66 12.55 -10.18
C PRO A 26 -29.55 13.53 -9.76
N PRO A 27 -29.52 13.95 -8.48
CA PRO A 27 -28.49 14.87 -8.00
C PRO A 27 -27.12 14.28 -8.28
N ALA A 28 -26.20 15.11 -8.82
CA ALA A 28 -24.84 14.70 -9.07
C ALA A 28 -24.23 14.10 -7.79
N ALA A 29 -23.55 12.96 -7.94
CA ALA A 29 -22.85 12.34 -6.81
C ALA A 29 -21.91 13.38 -6.15
N PRO A 30 -21.79 13.39 -4.82
CA PRO A 30 -20.90 14.33 -4.14
C PRO A 30 -19.47 14.16 -4.63
N THR A 31 -18.89 15.19 -5.20
CA THR A 31 -17.49 15.20 -5.65
C THR A 31 -16.59 15.53 -4.46
N ILE A 32 -15.51 14.76 -4.31
CA ILE A 32 -14.47 15.07 -3.32
C ILE A 32 -13.72 16.32 -3.78
N GLN A 33 -13.64 17.32 -2.91
CA GLN A 33 -12.87 18.53 -3.16
C GLN A 33 -11.37 18.23 -2.99
N VAL A 34 -10.61 18.33 -4.07
CA VAL A 34 -9.16 18.07 -4.10
C VAL A 34 -8.36 19.35 -4.31
N PRO A 35 -7.06 19.40 -3.92
CA PRO A 35 -6.18 20.51 -4.24
C PRO A 35 -5.98 20.70 -5.76
N ALA A 36 -5.56 21.90 -6.16
CA ALA A 36 -5.26 22.19 -7.55
C ALA A 36 -4.15 21.25 -8.07
N GLY A 37 -4.38 20.65 -9.24
CA GLY A 37 -3.47 19.69 -9.88
C GLY A 37 -3.67 18.24 -9.46
N VAL A 38 -4.41 17.97 -8.39
CA VAL A 38 -4.77 16.60 -7.99
C VAL A 38 -5.93 16.09 -8.84
N MET A 39 -5.81 14.90 -9.39
CA MET A 39 -6.91 14.24 -10.08
C MET A 39 -7.86 13.61 -9.05
N PRO A 40 -9.13 14.04 -8.98
CA PRO A 40 -10.09 13.47 -8.03
C PRO A 40 -10.32 11.97 -8.34
N VAL A 41 -10.59 11.21 -7.29
CA VAL A 41 -11.03 9.81 -7.43
C VAL A 41 -12.42 9.83 -8.07
N PRO A 42 -12.66 9.08 -9.17
CA PRO A 42 -13.94 9.11 -9.88
C PRO A 42 -15.13 8.63 -9.05
N ASP A 43 -14.91 7.62 -8.20
CA ASP A 43 -15.90 7.15 -7.24
C ASP A 43 -15.52 7.62 -5.82
N PRO A 44 -16.25 8.60 -5.25
CA PRO A 44 -15.96 9.12 -3.91
C PRO A 44 -16.15 8.10 -2.78
N LYS A 45 -16.73 6.93 -3.08
CA LYS A 45 -16.92 5.84 -2.14
C LYS A 45 -15.92 4.69 -2.34
N ASN A 46 -15.09 4.77 -3.38
CA ASN A 46 -14.12 3.73 -3.69
C ASN A 46 -12.79 4.30 -4.21
N LEU A 47 -11.86 4.50 -3.29
CA LEU A 47 -10.49 4.94 -3.56
C LEU A 47 -9.78 4.07 -4.61
N TYR A 48 -10.17 2.79 -4.69
CA TYR A 48 -9.59 1.78 -5.58
C TYR A 48 -10.37 1.58 -6.88
N SER A 49 -11.34 2.46 -7.21
CA SER A 49 -12.17 2.33 -8.41
C SER A 49 -11.36 2.23 -9.70
N GLU A 50 -10.25 2.98 -9.78
CA GLU A 50 -9.39 2.99 -10.97
C GLU A 50 -8.27 1.92 -10.92
N THR A 51 -8.13 1.20 -9.81
CA THR A 51 -7.20 0.08 -9.71
C THR A 51 -7.88 -1.30 -9.85
N ALA A 52 -9.15 -1.31 -10.22
CA ALA A 52 -9.89 -2.53 -10.54
C ALA A 52 -9.30 -3.23 -11.78
N SER A 53 -9.54 -4.54 -11.88
CA SER A 53 -9.10 -5.31 -13.05
C SER A 53 -9.60 -4.68 -14.37
N GLY A 54 -8.70 -4.59 -15.36
CA GLY A 54 -9.00 -3.99 -16.65
C GLY A 54 -8.88 -2.46 -16.73
N LYS A 55 -8.62 -1.77 -15.63
CA LYS A 55 -8.43 -0.30 -15.58
C LYS A 55 -6.98 0.12 -15.87
N MET A 56 -6.39 -0.44 -16.92
CA MET A 56 -5.01 -0.13 -17.30
C MET A 56 -4.88 1.29 -17.86
N SER A 57 -3.88 2.03 -17.40
CA SER A 57 -3.53 3.33 -17.98
C SER A 57 -2.98 3.18 -19.39
N PRO A 58 -3.27 4.08 -20.34
CA PRO A 58 -2.59 4.10 -21.63
C PRO A 58 -1.07 4.32 -21.50
N ASN A 59 -0.61 4.90 -20.38
CA ASN A 59 0.83 5.13 -20.13
C ASN A 59 1.63 3.84 -19.91
N VAL A 60 1.00 2.72 -19.62
CA VAL A 60 1.66 1.41 -19.49
C VAL A 60 1.56 0.57 -20.77
N ALA A 61 1.03 1.14 -21.87
CA ALA A 61 0.93 0.41 -23.15
C ALA A 61 2.31 -0.05 -23.62
N GLY A 62 2.42 -1.34 -23.97
CA GLY A 62 3.68 -1.95 -24.40
C GLY A 62 4.66 -2.30 -23.30
N ALA A 63 4.35 -1.99 -22.03
CA ALA A 63 5.17 -2.42 -20.90
C ALA A 63 5.20 -3.96 -20.82
N LEU A 64 6.38 -4.51 -20.51
CA LEU A 64 6.54 -5.93 -20.29
C LEU A 64 5.84 -6.36 -18.99
N GLU A 65 5.07 -7.45 -19.07
CA GLU A 65 4.53 -8.06 -17.85
C GLU A 65 5.64 -8.79 -17.10
N ARG A 66 6.08 -8.21 -15.97
CA ARG A 66 7.22 -8.68 -15.18
C ARG A 66 7.04 -8.42 -13.69
N ILE A 67 7.72 -9.23 -12.88
CA ILE A 67 7.88 -8.98 -11.45
C ILE A 67 9.32 -8.57 -11.22
N TYR A 68 9.55 -7.36 -10.74
CA TYR A 68 10.87 -6.82 -10.44
C TYR A 68 11.15 -6.96 -8.95
N VAL A 69 12.16 -7.74 -8.59
CA VAL A 69 12.45 -8.16 -7.22
C VAL A 69 13.79 -7.58 -6.78
N PRO A 70 13.82 -6.57 -5.90
CA PRO A 70 15.06 -6.06 -5.36
C PRO A 70 15.61 -7.08 -4.35
N ASN A 71 16.83 -7.56 -4.59
CA ASN A 71 17.53 -8.51 -3.74
C ASN A 71 18.50 -7.72 -2.86
N HIS A 72 18.07 -7.43 -1.65
CA HIS A 72 18.71 -6.49 -0.74
C HIS A 72 20.20 -6.81 -0.51
N MET A 73 20.52 -8.02 -0.08
CA MET A 73 21.90 -8.41 0.22
C MET A 73 22.74 -8.80 -1.02
N ALA A 74 22.07 -9.01 -2.17
CA ALA A 74 22.77 -9.33 -3.42
C ALA A 74 23.06 -8.08 -4.28
N HIS A 75 22.50 -6.91 -3.93
CA HIS A 75 22.61 -5.65 -4.69
C HIS A 75 22.20 -5.79 -6.16
N THR A 76 21.13 -6.56 -6.38
CA THR A 76 20.60 -6.86 -7.71
C THR A 76 19.09 -6.74 -7.76
N VAL A 77 18.54 -6.73 -8.97
CA VAL A 77 17.11 -6.96 -9.22
C VAL A 77 16.95 -8.22 -10.04
N SER A 78 16.17 -9.18 -9.54
CA SER A 78 15.71 -10.32 -10.33
C SER A 78 14.41 -9.95 -11.04
N VAL A 79 14.29 -10.33 -12.33
CA VAL A 79 13.11 -10.11 -13.16
C VAL A 79 12.45 -11.44 -13.43
N ILE A 80 11.22 -11.62 -12.95
CA ILE A 80 10.44 -12.84 -13.15
C ILE A 80 9.44 -12.62 -14.28
N ASP A 81 9.33 -13.61 -15.17
CA ASP A 81 8.23 -13.70 -16.12
C ASP A 81 7.05 -14.43 -15.43
N PRO A 82 5.91 -13.75 -15.19
CA PRO A 82 4.78 -14.32 -14.47
C PRO A 82 4.08 -15.46 -15.22
N ALA A 83 4.22 -15.53 -16.54
CA ALA A 83 3.62 -16.59 -17.34
C ALA A 83 4.39 -17.93 -17.21
N THR A 84 5.71 -17.86 -17.06
CA THR A 84 6.57 -19.05 -16.95
C THR A 84 7.05 -19.35 -15.53
N LEU A 85 6.87 -18.42 -14.60
CA LEU A 85 7.37 -18.45 -13.21
C LEU A 85 8.90 -18.59 -13.14
N LYS A 86 9.61 -18.05 -14.11
CA LYS A 86 11.09 -18.13 -14.19
C LYS A 86 11.70 -16.75 -14.06
N VAL A 87 12.85 -16.70 -13.39
CA VAL A 87 13.73 -15.52 -13.47
C VAL A 87 14.32 -15.49 -14.88
N VAL A 88 13.98 -14.44 -15.64
CA VAL A 88 14.43 -14.26 -17.04
C VAL A 88 15.59 -13.30 -17.16
N ASN A 89 15.86 -12.51 -16.12
CA ASN A 89 17.00 -11.60 -16.04
C ASN A 89 17.37 -11.32 -14.58
N THR A 90 18.64 -10.98 -14.35
CA THR A 90 19.12 -10.42 -13.09
C THR A 90 20.19 -9.39 -13.40
N PHE A 91 20.06 -8.18 -12.88
CA PHE A 91 21.00 -7.08 -13.11
C PHE A 91 21.42 -6.39 -11.81
N LYS A 92 22.61 -5.80 -11.83
CA LYS A 92 23.16 -5.05 -10.70
C LYS A 92 22.47 -3.70 -10.58
N VAL A 93 22.31 -3.23 -9.33
CA VAL A 93 21.82 -1.91 -8.97
C VAL A 93 22.74 -1.27 -7.90
N GLY A 94 22.29 -0.23 -7.22
CA GLY A 94 23.02 0.33 -6.08
C GLY A 94 23.04 -0.61 -4.86
N LEU A 95 23.62 -0.12 -3.75
CA LEU A 95 23.79 -0.89 -2.53
C LEU A 95 22.46 -1.04 -1.78
N TYR A 96 22.19 -2.23 -1.27
CA TYR A 96 21.04 -2.55 -0.42
C TYR A 96 19.70 -2.07 -1.00
N PRO A 97 19.28 -2.56 -2.20
CA PRO A 97 18.00 -2.18 -2.79
C PRO A 97 16.84 -2.65 -1.90
N GLN A 98 15.91 -1.74 -1.59
CA GLN A 98 14.75 -2.01 -0.74
C GLN A 98 13.46 -2.16 -1.57
N HIS A 99 13.15 -1.19 -2.42
CA HIS A 99 11.89 -1.16 -3.15
C HIS A 99 12.05 -0.89 -4.64
N VAL A 100 11.15 -1.45 -5.46
CA VAL A 100 10.94 -1.04 -6.84
C VAL A 100 9.65 -0.27 -6.94
N VAL A 101 9.73 1.01 -7.34
CA VAL A 101 8.62 1.95 -7.28
C VAL A 101 8.33 2.53 -8.67
N PRO A 102 7.10 2.41 -9.20
CA PRO A 102 6.74 3.09 -10.44
C PRO A 102 6.74 4.62 -10.29
N SER A 103 7.10 5.34 -11.35
CA SER A 103 6.92 6.79 -11.42
C SER A 103 5.46 7.18 -11.33
N TRP A 104 5.19 8.45 -10.98
CA TRP A 104 3.82 8.98 -10.91
C TRP A 104 3.07 8.76 -12.22
N ASP A 105 3.73 9.01 -13.35
CA ASP A 105 3.17 8.88 -14.71
C ASP A 105 3.20 7.44 -15.26
N LEU A 106 3.66 6.47 -14.46
CA LEU A 106 3.72 5.05 -14.82
C LEU A 106 4.69 4.68 -15.95
N LYS A 107 5.65 5.56 -16.29
CA LYS A 107 6.54 5.35 -17.47
C LYS A 107 7.94 4.84 -17.11
N THR A 108 8.30 4.88 -15.83
CA THR A 108 9.62 4.49 -15.34
C THR A 108 9.47 3.73 -14.02
N LEU A 109 10.34 2.76 -13.78
CA LEU A 109 10.47 2.15 -12.46
C LEU A 109 11.75 2.66 -11.80
N TYR A 110 11.71 2.89 -10.49
CA TYR A 110 12.85 3.30 -9.67
C TYR A 110 13.19 2.21 -8.67
N VAL A 111 14.43 1.79 -8.63
CA VAL A 111 14.95 0.92 -7.56
C VAL A 111 15.55 1.83 -6.49
N ALA A 112 14.96 1.84 -5.30
CA ALA A 112 15.45 2.58 -4.16
C ALA A 112 16.58 1.77 -3.48
N ASN A 113 17.82 2.24 -3.62
CA ASN A 113 19.02 1.61 -3.06
C ASN A 113 19.45 2.42 -1.83
N ASN A 114 19.05 1.99 -0.64
CA ASN A 114 19.18 2.82 0.54
C ASN A 114 20.62 2.86 1.10
N ALA A 115 21.47 1.93 0.71
CA ALA A 115 22.91 1.88 1.02
C ALA A 115 23.23 1.87 2.52
N GLU A 116 22.39 1.25 3.33
CA GLU A 116 22.44 1.15 4.80
C GLU A 116 23.80 1.51 5.43
N ASN A 117 23.77 2.43 6.40
CA ASN A 117 24.96 2.93 7.09
C ASN A 117 26.03 3.60 6.20
N SER A 118 25.62 4.15 5.05
CA SER A 118 26.51 4.80 4.06
C SER A 118 25.82 5.99 3.41
N ASP A 119 26.60 6.95 2.95
CA ASP A 119 26.16 8.11 2.14
C ASP A 119 25.99 7.79 0.63
N LYS A 120 26.09 6.50 0.25
CA LYS A 120 26.06 6.04 -1.15
C LYS A 120 24.67 5.62 -1.63
N GLY A 121 23.61 6.14 -1.03
CA GLY A 121 22.26 5.91 -1.48
C GLY A 121 22.04 6.36 -2.92
N SER A 122 21.12 5.69 -3.64
CA SER A 122 20.86 5.99 -5.04
C SER A 122 19.52 5.46 -5.52
N LEU A 123 19.07 5.97 -6.67
CA LEU A 123 17.92 5.48 -7.41
C LEU A 123 18.40 4.92 -8.75
N THR A 124 18.20 3.64 -9.01
CA THR A 124 18.46 3.04 -10.32
C THR A 124 17.16 3.02 -11.12
N LEU A 125 17.14 3.63 -12.29
CA LEU A 125 15.99 3.63 -13.19
C LEU A 125 15.92 2.31 -13.94
N VAL A 126 14.69 1.85 -14.20
CA VAL A 126 14.42 0.69 -15.06
C VAL A 126 13.37 1.10 -16.09
N ASP A 127 13.65 0.80 -17.36
CA ASP A 127 12.69 1.00 -18.44
C ASP A 127 11.70 -0.17 -18.48
N PRO A 128 10.40 0.05 -18.22
CA PRO A 128 9.41 -1.02 -18.18
C PRO A 128 9.05 -1.59 -19.57
N LEU A 129 9.43 -0.92 -20.66
CA LEU A 129 9.22 -1.43 -22.03
C LEU A 129 10.26 -2.49 -22.40
N THR A 130 11.48 -2.36 -21.88
CA THR A 130 12.59 -3.28 -22.17
C THR A 130 12.99 -4.17 -21.00
N GLY A 131 12.56 -3.82 -19.78
CA GLY A 131 12.95 -4.49 -18.53
C GLY A 131 14.43 -4.29 -18.17
N LYS A 132 15.11 -3.30 -18.77
CA LYS A 132 16.55 -3.07 -18.59
C LYS A 132 16.82 -1.91 -17.63
N PRO A 133 17.90 -1.99 -16.82
CA PRO A 133 18.34 -0.88 -16.01
C PRO A 133 18.90 0.26 -16.89
N GLY A 134 18.63 1.48 -16.46
CA GLY A 134 19.15 2.70 -17.03
C GLY A 134 20.20 3.36 -16.10
N LYS A 135 20.16 4.70 -16.03
CA LYS A 135 21.06 5.47 -15.18
C LYS A 135 20.76 5.25 -13.70
N THR A 136 21.79 5.40 -12.86
CA THR A 136 21.68 5.48 -11.41
C THR A 136 21.94 6.92 -10.96
N ILE A 137 21.05 7.46 -10.12
CA ILE A 137 21.07 8.84 -9.63
C ILE A 137 21.43 8.80 -8.15
N PRO A 138 22.48 9.50 -7.67
CA PRO A 138 22.79 9.61 -6.26
C PRO A 138 21.65 10.30 -5.49
N VAL A 139 21.19 9.68 -4.43
CA VAL A 139 20.13 10.19 -3.55
C VAL A 139 20.45 9.72 -2.13
N ASP A 140 20.35 10.60 -1.16
CA ASP A 140 20.66 10.29 0.23
C ASP A 140 19.57 9.42 0.85
N ASP A 141 19.94 8.28 1.42
CA ASP A 141 19.14 7.34 2.20
C ASP A 141 17.73 7.04 1.62
N PRO A 142 17.59 6.60 0.35
CA PRO A 142 16.29 6.32 -0.23
C PRO A 142 15.78 4.95 0.22
N TYR A 143 15.17 4.89 1.42
CA TYR A 143 14.53 3.65 1.87
C TYR A 143 13.36 3.28 0.96
N ASN A 144 12.49 4.26 0.68
CA ASN A 144 11.32 4.10 -0.18
C ASN A 144 11.03 5.40 -0.94
N MET A 145 10.10 5.34 -1.90
CA MET A 145 9.66 6.50 -2.68
C MET A 145 8.16 6.59 -2.76
N TYR A 146 7.68 7.84 -2.77
CA TYR A 146 6.30 8.22 -3.00
C TYR A 146 6.23 9.43 -3.94
N TRP A 147 5.02 9.79 -4.33
CA TRP A 147 4.74 10.94 -5.18
C TRP A 147 3.65 11.79 -4.55
N THR A 148 3.75 13.10 -4.64
CA THR A 148 2.61 13.93 -4.28
C THR A 148 1.43 13.63 -5.21
N PRO A 149 0.18 13.71 -4.74
CA PRO A 149 -1.01 13.37 -5.55
C PRO A 149 -1.14 14.20 -6.83
N ASP A 150 -0.56 15.40 -6.88
CA ASP A 150 -0.49 16.26 -8.07
C ASP A 150 0.71 15.97 -8.98
N GLY A 151 1.57 15.02 -8.62
CA GLY A 151 2.77 14.65 -9.38
C GLY A 151 3.90 15.68 -9.38
N LYS A 152 3.78 16.78 -8.59
CA LYS A 152 4.79 17.85 -8.59
C LYS A 152 6.10 17.44 -7.94
N TYR A 153 6.06 16.55 -6.96
CA TYR A 153 7.24 16.12 -6.24
C TYR A 153 7.33 14.60 -6.12
N ALA A 154 8.56 14.09 -6.28
CA ALA A 154 8.94 12.79 -5.75
C ALA A 154 9.23 12.96 -4.26
N ILE A 155 8.74 12.05 -3.43
CA ILE A 155 9.00 12.02 -1.98
C ILE A 155 9.94 10.85 -1.71
N VAL A 156 11.17 11.13 -1.34
CA VAL A 156 12.12 10.12 -0.90
C VAL A 156 12.03 10.01 0.61
N VAL A 157 11.84 8.80 1.10
CA VAL A 157 11.82 8.50 2.54
C VAL A 157 13.26 8.30 3.00
N ALA A 158 13.84 9.33 3.63
CA ALA A 158 15.15 9.28 4.24
C ALA A 158 15.01 8.80 5.69
N GLU A 159 14.91 7.47 5.83
CA GLU A 159 14.51 6.78 7.06
C GLU A 159 15.47 7.05 8.22
N ALA A 160 16.77 6.84 8.00
CA ALA A 160 17.80 7.03 9.01
C ALA A 160 17.90 8.50 9.46
N HIS A 161 17.52 9.43 8.59
CA HIS A 161 17.53 10.87 8.85
C HIS A 161 16.23 11.40 9.44
N LYS A 162 15.20 10.59 9.59
CA LYS A 162 13.87 10.98 10.10
C LYS A 162 13.31 12.18 9.34
N ARG A 163 13.31 12.11 8.02
CA ARG A 163 12.78 13.18 7.17
C ARG A 163 12.23 12.64 5.86
N LEU A 164 11.40 13.44 5.23
CA LEU A 164 10.89 13.23 3.87
C LEU A 164 11.52 14.27 2.96
N ASP A 165 12.26 13.84 1.94
CA ASP A 165 12.88 14.69 0.95
C ASP A 165 11.98 14.85 -0.27
N PHE A 166 11.51 16.06 -0.54
CA PHE A 166 10.69 16.40 -1.69
C PHE A 166 11.60 16.83 -2.83
N ARG A 167 11.55 16.12 -3.93
CA ARG A 167 12.47 16.24 -5.05
C ARG A 167 11.74 16.52 -6.35
N ASN A 168 12.41 17.23 -7.26
CA ASN A 168 11.92 17.40 -8.62
C ASN A 168 11.78 16.02 -9.30
N PRO A 169 10.61 15.67 -9.87
CA PRO A 169 10.36 14.30 -10.36
C PRO A 169 11.15 13.94 -11.62
N GLN A 170 11.68 14.92 -12.38
CA GLN A 170 12.48 14.69 -13.60
C GLN A 170 13.97 14.61 -13.31
N THR A 171 14.47 15.46 -12.41
CA THR A 171 15.92 15.58 -12.12
C THR A 171 16.35 14.88 -10.84
N MET A 172 15.42 14.58 -9.93
CA MET A 172 15.65 14.10 -8.57
C MET A 172 16.47 15.09 -7.70
N GLN A 173 16.59 16.35 -8.11
CA GLN A 173 17.17 17.39 -7.26
C GLN A 173 16.29 17.68 -6.07
N LEU A 174 16.90 17.84 -4.89
CA LEU A 174 16.20 18.17 -3.65
C LEU A 174 15.63 19.59 -3.74
N GLU A 175 14.33 19.73 -3.49
CA GLU A 175 13.64 21.03 -3.43
C GLU A 175 13.48 21.49 -1.97
N PHE A 176 12.98 20.60 -1.11
CA PHE A 176 12.84 20.84 0.32
C PHE A 176 12.69 19.53 1.08
N SER A 177 12.79 19.60 2.41
CA SER A 177 12.55 18.45 3.29
C SER A 177 11.53 18.78 4.38
N ILE A 178 10.81 17.77 4.84
CA ILE A 178 9.96 17.83 6.04
C ILE A 178 10.61 16.93 7.10
N ALA A 179 11.09 17.54 8.19
CA ALA A 179 11.63 16.79 9.33
C ALA A 179 10.50 16.10 10.09
N THR A 180 10.74 14.84 10.52
CA THR A 180 9.79 14.01 11.27
C THR A 180 10.48 13.48 12.55
N PRO A 181 10.89 14.35 13.47
CA PRO A 181 11.75 13.97 14.61
C PRO A 181 11.12 12.91 15.52
N ASP A 182 9.78 12.92 15.62
CA ASP A 182 9.00 11.98 16.44
C ASP A 182 8.63 10.68 15.70
N CYS A 183 9.24 10.44 14.52
CA CYS A 183 8.98 9.27 13.68
C CYS A 183 10.31 8.54 13.38
N ALA A 184 10.83 7.79 14.36
CA ALA A 184 12.00 6.94 14.14
C ALA A 184 11.62 5.76 13.23
N GLY A 185 12.44 5.51 12.20
CA GLY A 185 12.13 4.52 11.17
C GLY A 185 10.91 4.92 10.35
N ILE A 186 10.86 6.16 9.85
CA ILE A 186 9.81 6.57 8.92
C ILE A 186 9.92 5.74 7.64
N ASN A 187 8.81 5.09 7.22
CA ASN A 187 8.97 4.05 6.22
C ASN A 187 7.86 4.00 5.16
N HIS A 188 6.67 3.49 5.42
CA HIS A 188 5.62 3.31 4.42
C HIS A 188 4.48 4.33 4.57
N ALA A 189 3.77 4.61 3.46
CA ALA A 189 2.73 5.61 3.46
C ALA A 189 1.50 5.24 2.63
N ASP A 190 0.37 5.87 2.98
CA ASP A 190 -0.77 6.04 2.08
C ASP A 190 -1.34 7.47 2.23
N PHE A 191 -2.18 7.85 1.27
CA PHE A 191 -2.66 9.22 1.11
C PHE A 191 -4.17 9.28 1.27
N SER A 192 -4.66 10.34 1.91
CA SER A 192 -6.10 10.59 2.02
C SER A 192 -6.76 10.66 0.65
N ILE A 193 -8.04 10.28 0.58
CA ILE A 193 -8.80 10.23 -0.67
C ILE A 193 -8.89 11.59 -1.38
N ASP A 194 -8.79 12.68 -0.62
CA ASP A 194 -8.75 14.05 -1.14
C ASP A 194 -7.33 14.52 -1.54
N GLY A 195 -6.30 13.69 -1.29
CA GLY A 195 -4.92 14.00 -1.62
C GLY A 195 -4.27 15.12 -0.80
N ARG A 196 -4.86 15.53 0.34
CA ARG A 196 -4.34 16.63 1.19
C ARG A 196 -3.33 16.15 2.21
N THR A 197 -3.52 14.96 2.73
CA THR A 197 -2.70 14.40 3.81
C THR A 197 -2.06 13.08 3.43
N ALA A 198 -0.85 12.85 3.93
CA ALA A 198 -0.17 11.56 3.89
C ALA A 198 0.02 11.03 5.31
N PHE A 199 -0.02 9.71 5.45
CA PHE A 199 0.19 9.01 6.72
C PHE A 199 1.38 8.07 6.54
N PHE A 200 2.43 8.28 7.34
CA PHE A 200 3.64 7.48 7.31
C PHE A 200 3.78 6.66 8.58
N THR A 201 4.13 5.39 8.44
CA THR A 201 4.50 4.54 9.57
C THR A 201 5.87 4.92 10.12
N CYS A 202 6.04 4.71 11.42
CA CYS A 202 7.27 4.99 12.17
C CYS A 202 7.69 3.69 12.85
N GLU A 203 8.44 2.87 12.12
CA GLU A 203 8.77 1.48 12.48
C GLU A 203 9.35 1.35 13.88
N PHE A 204 10.38 2.15 14.20
CA PHE A 204 11.09 2.06 15.48
C PHE A 204 10.50 2.94 16.58
N ASN A 205 9.32 3.51 16.35
CA ASN A 205 8.63 4.39 17.28
C ASN A 205 7.23 3.88 17.66
N GLY A 206 6.75 2.79 17.03
CA GLY A 206 5.42 2.23 17.27
C GLY A 206 4.30 3.24 16.98
N SER A 207 4.42 4.02 15.91
CA SER A 207 3.50 5.12 15.65
C SER A 207 3.24 5.35 14.16
N VAL A 208 2.28 6.20 13.86
CA VAL A 208 2.01 6.77 12.53
C VAL A 208 2.09 8.28 12.63
N THR A 209 2.73 8.93 11.65
CA THR A 209 2.75 10.40 11.54
C THR A 209 1.86 10.88 10.41
N LYS A 210 1.11 11.96 10.66
CA LYS A 210 0.20 12.61 9.70
C LYS A 210 0.84 13.88 9.16
N ILE A 211 0.93 13.99 7.84
CA ILE A 211 1.59 15.08 7.12
C ILE A 211 0.56 15.88 6.32
N ASP A 212 0.56 17.19 6.46
CA ASP A 212 -0.12 18.14 5.58
C ASP A 212 0.82 18.44 4.39
N LEU A 213 0.44 17.98 3.21
CA LEU A 213 1.27 18.11 2.01
C LEU A 213 1.31 19.56 1.49
N ALA A 214 0.20 20.28 1.58
CA ALA A 214 0.10 21.66 1.10
C ALA A 214 0.89 22.63 1.97
N ASN A 215 0.78 22.49 3.30
CA ASN A 215 1.46 23.33 4.27
C ASN A 215 2.84 22.83 4.67
N ARG A 216 3.27 21.69 4.13
CA ARG A 216 4.61 21.06 4.32
C ARG A 216 4.95 20.86 5.79
N LYS A 217 4.03 20.30 6.56
CA LYS A 217 4.23 20.15 8.01
C LYS A 217 3.66 18.85 8.57
N VAL A 218 4.25 18.40 9.68
CA VAL A 218 3.70 17.34 10.51
C VAL A 218 2.48 17.88 11.27
N LEU A 219 1.33 17.22 11.17
CA LEU A 219 0.11 17.53 11.91
C LEU A 219 0.09 16.84 13.28
N GLY A 220 0.76 15.71 13.42
CA GLY A 220 0.86 14.95 14.65
C GLY A 220 1.40 13.55 14.42
N THR A 221 1.73 12.87 15.54
CA THR A 221 2.18 11.47 15.57
C THR A 221 1.33 10.69 16.56
N LEU A 222 0.66 9.65 16.08
CA LEU A 222 -0.22 8.78 16.87
C LEU A 222 0.57 7.54 17.29
N LYS A 223 0.70 7.32 18.60
CA LYS A 223 1.21 6.06 19.16
C LYS A 223 0.16 4.96 19.00
N LEU A 224 0.58 3.81 18.48
CA LEU A 224 -0.26 2.65 18.27
C LEU A 224 -0.06 1.62 19.37
N SER A 225 -1.09 0.85 19.68
CA SER A 225 -0.99 -0.28 20.60
C SER A 225 -2.10 -1.30 20.35
N ARG A 226 -1.78 -2.58 20.46
CA ARG A 226 -2.80 -3.64 20.54
C ARG A 226 -3.65 -3.55 21.80
N TYR A 227 -3.20 -2.76 22.78
CA TYR A 227 -3.86 -2.51 24.07
C TYR A 227 -4.41 -1.09 24.15
N PHE A 228 -4.79 -0.49 23.02
CA PHE A 228 -5.23 0.90 22.94
C PHE A 228 -6.42 1.22 23.88
N ASP A 229 -7.26 0.23 24.18
CA ASP A 229 -8.40 0.28 25.10
C ASP A 229 -8.03 -0.09 26.56
N ARG A 230 -6.77 -0.42 26.81
CA ARG A 230 -6.26 -0.89 28.12
C ARG A 230 -5.11 -0.01 28.62
N PRO A 231 -5.39 1.18 29.19
CA PRO A 231 -4.36 2.11 29.69
C PRO A 231 -3.42 1.49 30.73
N ASP A 232 -3.92 0.56 31.56
CA ASP A 232 -3.16 -0.21 32.54
C ASP A 232 -2.08 -1.07 31.86
N ALA A 233 -2.43 -1.78 30.79
CA ALA A 233 -1.49 -2.58 30.03
C ALA A 233 -0.44 -1.71 29.31
N LEU A 234 -0.83 -0.54 28.79
CA LEU A 234 0.09 0.44 28.22
C LEU A 234 1.11 0.95 29.24
N ALA A 235 0.68 1.22 30.47
CA ALA A 235 1.57 1.64 31.55
C ALA A 235 2.60 0.56 31.89
N LEU A 236 2.20 -0.72 31.94
CA LEU A 236 3.09 -1.86 32.16
C LEU A 236 4.14 -2.00 31.05
N VAL A 237 3.74 -1.83 29.79
CA VAL A 237 4.68 -1.87 28.65
C VAL A 237 5.71 -0.74 28.75
N LYS A 238 5.29 0.46 29.11
CA LYS A 238 6.19 1.63 29.29
C LYS A 238 7.20 1.44 30.41
N THR A 239 6.90 0.64 31.42
CA THR A 239 7.82 0.34 32.54
C THR A 239 8.80 -0.80 32.22
N GLY A 240 8.77 -1.36 31.01
CA GLY A 240 9.61 -2.48 30.62
C GLY A 240 9.22 -3.81 31.26
N LEU A 241 8.09 -3.87 31.99
CA LEU A 241 7.55 -5.10 32.52
C LEU A 241 6.97 -5.94 31.38
N LYS A 242 7.46 -7.17 31.26
CA LYS A 242 7.06 -8.12 30.22
C LYS A 242 5.58 -8.50 30.38
N THR A 243 4.74 -8.14 29.45
CA THR A 243 3.48 -8.87 29.29
C THR A 243 3.81 -10.23 28.65
N PRO A 244 3.10 -11.33 28.97
CA PRO A 244 3.43 -12.69 28.48
C PRO A 244 3.48 -12.86 26.96
N GLN A 245 3.07 -11.86 26.18
CA GLN A 245 2.98 -11.88 24.71
C GLN A 245 3.95 -10.92 24.01
N TYR A 246 4.78 -10.18 24.74
CA TYR A 246 5.58 -9.11 24.20
C TYR A 246 6.97 -9.09 24.80
N VAL A 247 7.94 -9.68 24.12
CA VAL A 247 9.35 -9.59 24.47
C VAL A 247 10.11 -9.09 23.25
N PRO A 248 10.40 -7.77 23.14
CA PRO A 248 11.42 -7.32 22.21
C PRO A 248 12.74 -7.97 22.59
N ASP A 249 13.37 -8.68 21.66
CA ASP A 249 14.76 -9.09 21.83
C ASP A 249 15.66 -7.91 21.42
N PRO A 250 16.36 -7.25 22.37
CA PRO A 250 17.20 -6.09 22.07
C PRO A 250 18.33 -6.39 21.09
N GLN A 251 18.73 -7.67 20.96
CA GLN A 251 19.78 -8.07 20.01
C GLN A 251 19.26 -8.12 18.55
N GLN A 252 17.95 -8.20 18.34
CA GLN A 252 17.36 -8.36 17.01
C GLN A 252 16.90 -7.04 16.38
N ILE A 253 16.88 -5.96 17.16
CA ILE A 253 16.55 -4.59 16.70
C ILE A 253 17.77 -3.68 16.70
N GLY A 254 18.97 -4.22 16.40
CA GLY A 254 20.21 -3.43 16.32
C GLY A 254 20.60 -2.74 17.64
N GLY A 255 20.25 -3.34 18.79
CA GLY A 255 20.56 -2.78 20.10
C GLY A 255 19.62 -1.65 20.57
N GLN A 256 18.62 -1.29 19.79
CA GLN A 256 17.60 -0.34 20.22
C GLN A 256 16.54 -1.04 21.06
N ILE A 257 16.36 -0.59 22.29
CA ILE A 257 15.24 -1.03 23.12
C ILE A 257 13.98 -0.38 22.56
N CYS A 258 13.14 -1.16 21.90
CA CYS A 258 11.82 -0.70 21.46
C CYS A 258 10.92 -0.63 22.71
N ILE A 259 10.86 0.56 23.33
CA ILE A 259 9.98 0.83 24.48
C ILE A 259 8.51 1.05 24.09
N THR A 260 8.22 1.02 22.80
CA THR A 260 6.85 1.10 22.27
C THR A 260 6.34 -0.31 21.94
N PRO A 261 5.04 -0.59 22.15
CA PRO A 261 4.47 -1.92 21.95
C PRO A 261 4.22 -2.27 20.47
N GLY A 262 4.89 -1.66 19.52
CA GLY A 262 4.64 -1.87 18.09
C GLY A 262 5.83 -1.58 17.20
N MET A 263 5.77 -2.18 16.00
CA MET A 263 6.67 -1.96 14.88
C MET A 263 5.82 -1.87 13.60
N PRO A 264 5.09 -0.74 13.41
CA PRO A 264 4.21 -0.55 12.25
C PRO A 264 5.00 -0.51 10.95
N GLN A 265 4.52 -1.25 9.96
CA GLN A 265 5.18 -1.47 8.68
C GLN A 265 4.40 -0.78 7.56
N ASP A 266 3.34 -1.37 7.06
CA ASP A 266 2.57 -0.81 5.96
C ASP A 266 1.27 -0.16 6.42
N VAL A 267 0.73 0.72 5.58
CA VAL A 267 -0.50 1.46 5.87
C VAL A 267 -1.37 1.56 4.63
N ARG A 268 -2.69 1.34 4.78
CA ARG A 268 -3.67 1.43 3.68
C ARG A 268 -4.99 2.01 4.15
N PHE A 269 -5.59 2.80 3.30
CA PHE A 269 -6.97 3.26 3.48
C PHE A 269 -8.00 2.18 3.14
N SER A 270 -9.17 2.24 3.78
CA SER A 270 -10.37 1.58 3.29
C SER A 270 -10.82 2.17 1.95
N PRO A 271 -11.63 1.43 1.16
CA PRO A 271 -12.13 1.95 -0.12
C PRO A 271 -12.83 3.30 -0.02
N ASP A 272 -13.58 3.54 1.04
CA ASP A 272 -14.28 4.81 1.27
C ASP A 272 -13.41 5.93 1.88
N GLY A 273 -12.13 5.65 2.13
CA GLY A 273 -11.17 6.60 2.69
C GLY A 273 -11.40 6.98 4.16
N LYS A 274 -12.30 6.28 4.88
CA LYS A 274 -12.69 6.63 6.26
C LYS A 274 -11.94 5.86 7.34
N THR A 275 -11.25 4.81 6.96
CA THR A 275 -10.48 3.97 7.88
C THR A 275 -9.05 3.82 7.37
N LEU A 276 -8.11 3.92 8.27
CA LEU A 276 -6.70 3.67 8.01
C LEU A 276 -6.29 2.38 8.71
N TYR A 277 -5.85 1.40 7.94
CA TYR A 277 -5.31 0.12 8.41
C TYR A 277 -3.79 0.22 8.48
N VAL A 278 -3.21 -0.19 9.60
CA VAL A 278 -1.75 -0.14 9.82
C VAL A 278 -1.28 -1.52 10.28
N ALA A 279 -0.52 -2.20 9.46
CA ALA A 279 0.10 -3.47 9.82
C ALA A 279 1.21 -3.25 10.83
N ASP A 280 1.26 -4.08 11.87
CA ASP A 280 2.27 -3.99 12.92
C ASP A 280 2.92 -5.35 13.14
N MET A 281 4.20 -5.42 12.80
CA MET A 281 4.99 -6.65 12.82
C MET A 281 5.19 -7.18 14.24
N MET A 282 5.38 -6.31 15.21
CA MET A 282 5.54 -6.73 16.61
C MET A 282 4.20 -7.04 17.29
N ALA A 283 3.12 -6.42 16.85
CA ALA A 283 1.79 -6.61 17.44
C ALA A 283 1.04 -7.84 16.88
N ASP A 284 1.52 -8.48 15.80
CA ASP A 284 0.85 -9.59 15.12
C ASP A 284 -0.57 -9.23 14.65
N GLY A 285 -0.70 -8.06 14.03
CA GLY A 285 -2.02 -7.62 13.57
C GLY A 285 -2.04 -6.25 12.92
N VAL A 286 -3.24 -5.77 12.74
CA VAL A 286 -3.53 -4.52 12.04
C VAL A 286 -4.27 -3.57 12.97
N HIS A 287 -3.70 -2.40 13.21
CA HIS A 287 -4.37 -1.30 13.91
C HIS A 287 -5.38 -0.63 12.97
N VAL A 288 -6.50 -0.22 13.53
CA VAL A 288 -7.58 0.45 12.81
C VAL A 288 -7.71 1.87 13.35
N VAL A 289 -7.47 2.86 12.50
CA VAL A 289 -7.36 4.26 12.87
C VAL A 289 -8.38 5.07 12.07
N ASP A 290 -9.05 6.00 12.75
CA ASP A 290 -9.84 7.05 12.13
C ASP A 290 -8.88 8.15 11.64
N PRO A 291 -8.75 8.38 10.32
CA PRO A 291 -7.78 9.33 9.78
C PRO A 291 -8.15 10.80 10.05
N GLU A 292 -9.43 11.12 10.27
CA GLU A 292 -9.91 12.47 10.55
C GLU A 292 -9.57 12.86 11.97
N SER A 293 -10.09 12.15 12.97
CA SER A 293 -9.80 12.38 14.40
C SER A 293 -8.40 11.97 14.80
N PHE A 294 -7.72 11.21 13.94
CA PHE A 294 -6.40 10.64 14.13
C PHE A 294 -6.27 9.86 15.44
N LYS A 295 -7.24 8.96 15.67
CA LYS A 295 -7.32 8.08 16.84
C LYS A 295 -7.45 6.62 16.42
N GLN A 296 -6.76 5.73 17.12
CA GLN A 296 -6.97 4.30 16.99
C GLN A 296 -8.28 3.92 17.70
N TYR A 297 -9.11 3.08 17.06
CA TYR A 297 -10.38 2.63 17.64
C TYR A 297 -10.58 1.11 17.60
N ALA A 298 -9.72 0.36 16.87
CA ALA A 298 -9.75 -1.10 16.86
C ALA A 298 -8.36 -1.71 16.61
N PHE A 299 -8.26 -3.00 16.80
CA PHE A 299 -7.12 -3.84 16.46
C PHE A 299 -7.61 -5.19 15.95
N ILE A 300 -7.08 -5.65 14.83
CA ILE A 300 -7.43 -6.91 14.17
C ILE A 300 -6.24 -7.86 14.28
N PRO A 301 -6.28 -8.90 15.14
CA PRO A 301 -5.24 -9.92 15.17
C PRO A 301 -5.14 -10.65 13.81
N THR A 302 -3.90 -10.89 13.33
CA THR A 302 -3.63 -11.64 12.09
C THR A 302 -2.61 -12.75 12.35
N GLY A 303 -1.74 -13.06 11.41
CA GLY A 303 -0.61 -13.98 11.61
C GLY A 303 0.60 -13.29 12.24
N VAL A 304 1.65 -14.08 12.49
CA VAL A 304 2.89 -13.60 13.10
C VAL A 304 3.59 -12.63 12.18
N GLY A 305 3.88 -11.43 12.67
CA GLY A 305 4.66 -10.42 11.97
C GLY A 305 3.91 -9.77 10.82
N ALA A 306 2.73 -9.16 11.07
CA ALA A 306 1.96 -8.44 10.05
C ALA A 306 2.80 -7.31 9.42
N HIS A 307 2.92 -7.32 8.09
CA HIS A 307 3.85 -6.47 7.36
C HIS A 307 3.19 -5.72 6.19
N GLY A 308 3.06 -6.33 5.01
CA GLY A 308 2.49 -5.67 3.82
C GLY A 308 0.97 -5.74 3.75
N LEU A 309 0.33 -4.69 3.23
CA LEU A 309 -1.12 -4.54 3.08
C LEU A 309 -1.50 -4.31 1.62
N TYR A 310 -2.34 -5.17 1.04
CA TYR A 310 -2.72 -5.11 -0.38
C TYR A 310 -4.22 -5.23 -0.58
N PRO A 311 -4.91 -4.18 -1.06
CA PRO A 311 -6.32 -4.27 -1.43
C PRO A 311 -6.53 -5.24 -2.60
N SER A 312 -7.60 -6.04 -2.53
CA SER A 312 -8.06 -6.82 -3.68
C SER A 312 -8.54 -5.89 -4.82
N ARG A 313 -8.48 -6.36 -6.06
CA ARG A 313 -8.86 -5.54 -7.23
C ARG A 313 -10.35 -5.18 -7.28
N ASP A 314 -11.18 -5.91 -6.58
CA ASP A 314 -12.61 -5.59 -6.43
C ASP A 314 -12.89 -4.65 -5.23
N GLY A 315 -11.86 -4.27 -4.48
CA GLY A 315 -11.96 -3.37 -3.32
C GLY A 315 -12.70 -3.95 -2.12
N LYS A 316 -12.90 -5.29 -2.05
CA LYS A 316 -13.67 -5.93 -0.96
C LYS A 316 -12.79 -6.47 0.15
N GLN A 317 -11.56 -6.82 -0.15
CA GLN A 317 -10.65 -7.51 0.77
C GLN A 317 -9.31 -6.78 0.90
N LEU A 318 -8.69 -6.95 2.06
CA LEU A 318 -7.33 -6.53 2.34
C LEU A 318 -6.49 -7.77 2.66
N TYR A 319 -5.48 -8.04 1.83
CA TYR A 319 -4.49 -9.07 2.08
C TYR A 319 -3.41 -8.52 3.01
N VAL A 320 -3.11 -9.26 4.07
CA VAL A 320 -2.07 -8.94 5.06
C VAL A 320 -0.97 -9.99 4.94
N ALA A 321 0.21 -9.58 4.48
CA ALA A 321 1.38 -10.44 4.52
C ALA A 321 1.88 -10.54 5.96
N ASN A 322 1.91 -11.74 6.52
CA ASN A 322 2.44 -12.01 7.85
C ASN A 322 3.82 -12.65 7.70
N ARG A 323 4.86 -11.89 8.01
CA ARG A 323 6.27 -12.22 7.74
C ARG A 323 6.80 -13.46 8.49
N GLY A 324 6.04 -13.98 9.47
CA GLY A 324 6.45 -15.12 10.26
C GLY A 324 7.51 -14.82 11.33
N SER A 325 7.82 -13.56 11.53
CA SER A 325 8.77 -13.04 12.50
C SER A 325 8.34 -11.66 13.01
N ASN A 326 8.53 -11.43 14.29
CA ASN A 326 8.31 -10.13 14.94
C ASN A 326 9.58 -9.24 14.93
N TYR A 327 10.59 -9.60 14.18
CA TYR A 327 11.92 -8.99 14.21
C TYR A 327 12.35 -8.54 12.83
N VAL A 328 13.16 -7.46 12.77
CA VAL A 328 13.77 -6.98 11.54
C VAL A 328 14.65 -8.06 10.89
N HIS A 329 15.40 -8.80 11.70
CA HIS A 329 16.22 -9.92 11.28
C HIS A 329 15.56 -11.25 11.65
N GLY A 330 14.68 -11.75 10.80
CA GLY A 330 14.03 -13.05 10.96
C GLY A 330 14.90 -14.21 10.47
N LYS A 331 14.31 -15.40 10.52
CA LYS A 331 14.94 -16.64 10.06
C LYS A 331 14.16 -17.25 8.92
N PRO A 332 14.80 -18.01 8.02
CA PRO A 332 14.13 -18.80 7.00
C PRO A 332 13.06 -19.73 7.61
N LYS A 333 12.01 -20.02 6.84
CA LYS A 333 10.91 -20.91 7.24
C LYS A 333 10.19 -20.51 8.51
N GLY A 334 10.02 -19.19 8.74
CA GLY A 334 9.21 -18.66 9.81
C GLY A 334 7.73 -19.07 9.70
N LYS A 335 6.89 -18.64 10.65
CA LYS A 335 5.43 -18.90 10.64
C LYS A 335 4.68 -17.98 9.70
N GLY A 336 5.21 -17.79 8.47
CA GLY A 336 4.63 -16.90 7.48
C GLY A 336 3.27 -17.35 6.98
N SER A 337 2.43 -16.38 6.68
CA SER A 337 1.08 -16.60 6.16
C SER A 337 0.55 -15.35 5.47
N VAL A 338 -0.62 -15.45 4.83
CA VAL A 338 -1.41 -14.31 4.37
C VAL A 338 -2.77 -14.36 5.03
N SER A 339 -3.14 -13.31 5.78
CA SER A 339 -4.49 -13.14 6.31
C SER A 339 -5.33 -12.29 5.36
N VAL A 340 -6.61 -12.63 5.22
CA VAL A 340 -7.56 -11.93 4.34
C VAL A 340 -8.60 -11.26 5.23
N ILE A 341 -8.61 -9.93 5.24
CA ILE A 341 -9.58 -9.10 5.96
C ILE A 341 -10.66 -8.65 4.99
N ASP A 342 -11.93 -8.74 5.40
CA ASP A 342 -13.06 -8.17 4.69
C ASP A 342 -13.20 -6.69 5.07
N PHE A 343 -13.19 -5.78 4.10
CA PHE A 343 -13.28 -4.35 4.36
C PHE A 343 -14.63 -3.91 4.95
N ALA A 344 -15.71 -4.62 4.62
CA ALA A 344 -17.04 -4.25 5.08
C ALA A 344 -17.26 -4.57 6.57
N THR A 345 -16.64 -5.64 7.05
CA THR A 345 -16.84 -6.13 8.43
C THR A 345 -15.63 -5.93 9.33
N GLY A 346 -14.44 -5.65 8.75
CA GLY A 346 -13.17 -5.58 9.49
C GLY A 346 -12.72 -6.92 10.08
N LYS A 347 -13.25 -8.06 9.58
CA LYS A 347 -12.94 -9.38 10.12
C LYS A 347 -11.97 -10.15 9.23
N VAL A 348 -11.12 -10.95 9.86
CA VAL A 348 -10.31 -11.95 9.14
C VAL A 348 -11.24 -13.06 8.67
N LEU A 349 -11.35 -13.23 7.35
CA LEU A 349 -12.15 -14.29 6.72
C LEU A 349 -11.41 -15.61 6.71
N LYS A 350 -10.10 -15.57 6.43
CA LYS A 350 -9.23 -16.75 6.30
C LYS A 350 -7.77 -16.35 6.44
N THR A 351 -6.93 -17.33 6.72
CA THR A 351 -5.46 -17.18 6.72
C THR A 351 -4.86 -18.35 5.95
N TRP A 352 -3.97 -18.04 4.98
CA TRP A 352 -3.26 -19.02 4.19
C TRP A 352 -1.83 -19.17 4.73
N PRO A 353 -1.48 -20.29 5.36
CA PRO A 353 -0.11 -20.54 5.80
C PRO A 353 0.80 -20.80 4.60
N VAL A 354 2.07 -20.40 4.69
CA VAL A 354 3.09 -20.84 3.73
C VAL A 354 3.44 -22.29 4.04
N PRO A 355 3.25 -23.25 3.09
CA PRO A 355 3.61 -24.66 3.30
C PRO A 355 5.10 -24.83 3.63
N GLY A 356 5.41 -25.56 4.70
CA GLY A 356 6.77 -25.74 5.17
C GLY A 356 7.41 -24.54 5.89
N GLY A 357 6.62 -23.49 6.13
CA GLY A 357 7.06 -22.23 6.70
C GLY A 357 7.59 -21.25 5.67
N GLY A 358 7.63 -19.96 6.01
CA GLY A 358 8.06 -18.90 5.10
C GLY A 358 8.09 -17.53 5.73
N SER A 359 8.47 -16.53 4.93
CA SER A 359 8.60 -15.14 5.35
C SER A 359 8.01 -14.18 4.31
N PRO A 360 6.70 -14.30 3.95
CA PRO A 360 6.06 -13.39 2.99
C PRO A 360 6.09 -11.95 3.52
N ASP A 361 6.58 -11.05 2.70
CA ASP A 361 6.95 -9.70 3.13
C ASP A 361 6.22 -8.64 2.30
N MET A 362 6.91 -8.04 1.31
CA MET A 362 6.35 -6.96 0.50
C MET A 362 6.11 -7.38 -0.95
N GLY A 363 5.07 -6.83 -1.57
CA GLY A 363 4.75 -7.21 -2.94
C GLY A 363 3.56 -6.48 -3.55
N GLY A 364 2.67 -7.21 -4.22
CA GLY A 364 1.51 -6.62 -4.89
C GLY A 364 0.58 -7.62 -5.53
N VAL A 365 -0.64 -7.19 -5.80
CA VAL A 365 -1.67 -7.99 -6.49
C VAL A 365 -1.49 -7.86 -8.00
N SER A 366 -1.59 -8.95 -8.75
CA SER A 366 -1.58 -8.94 -10.22
C SER A 366 -2.68 -8.03 -10.81
N ALA A 367 -2.49 -7.59 -12.04
CA ALA A 367 -3.43 -6.68 -12.71
C ALA A 367 -4.85 -7.28 -12.83
N ASP A 368 -4.96 -8.58 -13.00
CA ASP A 368 -6.22 -9.32 -13.07
C ASP A 368 -6.81 -9.69 -11.71
N GLY A 369 -6.06 -9.43 -10.61
CA GLY A 369 -6.48 -9.72 -9.24
C GLY A 369 -6.35 -11.18 -8.81
N LYS A 370 -5.87 -12.07 -9.67
CA LYS A 370 -5.84 -13.51 -9.40
C LYS A 370 -4.67 -13.98 -8.54
N HIS A 371 -3.60 -13.18 -8.49
CA HIS A 371 -2.40 -13.56 -7.77
C HIS A 371 -1.91 -12.43 -6.87
N LEU A 372 -1.50 -12.80 -5.65
CA LEU A 372 -0.74 -11.96 -4.75
C LEU A 372 0.73 -12.41 -4.78
N TRP A 373 1.62 -11.51 -5.17
CA TRP A 373 3.05 -11.73 -5.24
C TRP A 373 3.73 -11.11 -4.04
N LEU A 374 4.52 -11.88 -3.29
CA LEU A 374 5.21 -11.42 -2.10
C LEU A 374 6.66 -11.90 -2.12
N SER A 375 7.59 -11.04 -1.76
CA SER A 375 8.97 -11.46 -1.48
C SER A 375 9.02 -12.35 -0.24
N GLY A 376 9.89 -13.33 -0.24
CA GLY A 376 10.20 -14.16 0.93
C GLY A 376 11.49 -13.68 1.57
N ARG A 377 11.41 -12.66 2.44
CA ARG A 377 12.55 -11.87 2.95
C ARG A 377 13.72 -12.72 3.41
N TYR A 378 13.44 -13.82 4.11
CA TYR A 378 14.49 -14.67 4.69
C TYR A 378 14.65 -16.01 3.99
N ASP A 379 13.84 -16.30 2.95
CA ASP A 379 13.81 -17.57 2.24
C ASP A 379 14.44 -17.47 0.85
N ASP A 380 14.86 -16.27 0.43
CA ASP A 380 15.46 -16.01 -0.90
C ASP A 380 14.55 -16.46 -2.07
N VAL A 381 13.23 -16.31 -1.89
CA VAL A 381 12.19 -16.66 -2.87
C VAL A 381 11.21 -15.54 -3.09
N VAL A 382 10.40 -15.69 -4.12
CA VAL A 382 9.12 -14.96 -4.27
C VAL A 382 8.00 -15.97 -4.16
N TYR A 383 6.97 -15.64 -3.38
CA TYR A 383 5.73 -16.40 -3.30
C TYR A 383 4.71 -15.81 -4.27
N ARG A 384 4.01 -16.68 -5.02
CA ARG A 384 2.81 -16.32 -5.77
C ARG A 384 1.62 -17.06 -5.18
N PHE A 385 0.76 -16.34 -4.45
CA PHE A 385 -0.47 -16.90 -3.92
C PHE A 385 -1.61 -16.74 -4.93
N ASP A 386 -2.40 -17.80 -5.15
CA ASP A 386 -3.70 -17.70 -5.80
C ASP A 386 -4.71 -17.06 -4.84
N THR A 387 -5.32 -15.95 -5.22
CA THR A 387 -6.18 -15.14 -4.33
C THR A 387 -7.53 -15.79 -4.03
N SER A 388 -7.92 -16.82 -4.75
CA SER A 388 -9.16 -17.57 -4.51
C SER A 388 -8.96 -18.72 -3.52
N SER A 389 -7.91 -19.49 -3.70
CA SER A 389 -7.63 -20.73 -2.96
C SER A 389 -6.57 -20.59 -1.88
N GLY A 390 -5.64 -19.63 -2.02
CA GLY A 390 -4.45 -19.49 -1.19
C GLY A 390 -3.35 -20.49 -1.53
N ALA A 391 -3.46 -21.22 -2.64
CA ALA A 391 -2.38 -22.04 -3.15
C ALA A 391 -1.16 -21.18 -3.48
N VAL A 392 0.06 -21.67 -3.22
CA VAL A 392 1.28 -20.87 -3.34
C VAL A 392 2.35 -21.59 -4.17
N ASP A 393 2.94 -20.85 -5.11
CA ASP A 393 4.16 -21.22 -5.84
C ASP A 393 5.36 -20.50 -5.23
N PHE A 394 6.55 -21.09 -5.44
CA PHE A 394 7.83 -20.60 -4.94
C PHE A 394 8.79 -20.39 -6.12
N ILE A 395 9.37 -19.20 -6.24
CA ILE A 395 10.33 -18.85 -7.26
C ILE A 395 11.62 -18.41 -6.59
N ALA A 396 12.73 -19.14 -6.77
CA ALA A 396 14.02 -18.75 -6.22
C ALA A 396 14.54 -17.46 -6.87
N VAL A 397 15.05 -16.53 -6.04
CA VAL A 397 15.63 -15.25 -6.45
C VAL A 397 16.94 -14.96 -5.72
N GLY A 398 17.42 -13.73 -5.72
CA GLY A 398 18.62 -13.33 -4.99
C GLY A 398 18.40 -13.24 -3.49
N LYS A 399 19.47 -12.88 -2.76
CA LYS A 399 19.51 -12.82 -1.28
C LYS A 399 18.65 -11.71 -0.70
N GLN A 400 17.79 -12.08 0.27
CA GLN A 400 16.90 -11.19 1.02
C GLN A 400 16.07 -10.28 0.11
N PRO A 401 15.17 -10.83 -0.73
CA PRO A 401 14.28 -10.02 -1.54
C PRO A 401 13.35 -9.18 -0.66
N HIS A 402 12.98 -7.96 -1.13
CA HIS A 402 12.10 -7.07 -0.38
C HIS A 402 11.01 -6.47 -1.29
N GLY A 403 10.77 -5.18 -1.26
CA GLY A 403 9.66 -4.49 -1.91
C GLY A 403 9.58 -4.67 -3.43
N LEU A 404 9.11 -5.83 -3.88
CA LEU A 404 8.97 -6.15 -5.30
C LEU A 404 7.85 -5.33 -5.96
N ALA A 405 7.98 -5.11 -7.27
CA ALA A 405 6.94 -4.52 -8.10
C ALA A 405 6.37 -5.56 -9.06
N VAL A 406 5.04 -5.71 -9.01
CA VAL A 406 4.26 -6.40 -10.06
C VAL A 406 3.94 -5.37 -11.14
N TRP A 407 4.34 -5.60 -12.39
CA TRP A 407 4.21 -4.59 -13.43
C TRP A 407 3.80 -5.23 -14.78
N PRO A 408 2.93 -4.53 -15.60
CA PRO A 408 2.20 -3.30 -15.27
C PRO A 408 1.01 -3.51 -14.34
N GLN A 409 0.48 -2.41 -13.80
CA GLN A 409 -0.64 -2.40 -12.86
C GLN A 409 -1.76 -1.46 -13.32
N PRO A 410 -3.03 -1.75 -12.98
CA PRO A 410 -4.13 -0.83 -13.23
C PRO A 410 -4.01 0.42 -12.33
N GLY A 411 -4.48 1.55 -12.85
CA GLY A 411 -4.45 2.84 -12.17
C GLY A 411 -4.11 3.96 -13.14
N ARG A 412 -4.51 5.18 -12.81
CA ARG A 412 -4.26 6.39 -13.62
C ARG A 412 -2.88 6.97 -13.35
N TYR A 413 -2.43 6.89 -12.10
CA TYR A 413 -1.13 7.36 -11.62
C TYR A 413 -0.73 6.59 -10.37
N ASN A 414 0.55 6.68 -10.02
CA ASN A 414 1.11 6.03 -8.84
C ASN A 414 1.43 7.05 -7.75
N LEU A 415 1.18 6.70 -6.50
CA LEU A 415 1.55 7.48 -5.32
C LEU A 415 2.74 6.90 -4.55
N GLY A 416 3.15 5.67 -4.84
CA GLY A 416 4.26 5.07 -4.13
C GLY A 416 4.53 3.62 -4.54
N HIS A 417 5.18 2.87 -3.67
CA HIS A 417 5.45 1.48 -3.93
C HIS A 417 4.14 0.66 -4.02
N THR A 418 4.23 -0.61 -4.33
CA THR A 418 3.10 -1.48 -4.68
C THR A 418 1.81 -1.23 -3.90
N GLY A 419 0.71 -0.99 -4.62
CA GLY A 419 -0.64 -0.81 -4.06
C GLY A 419 -1.10 0.64 -3.87
N ASN A 420 -0.24 1.63 -4.03
CA ASN A 420 -0.61 3.06 -3.90
C ASN A 420 -1.05 3.71 -5.22
N LEU A 421 -1.53 2.92 -6.19
CA LEU A 421 -2.09 3.46 -7.43
C LEU A 421 -3.50 4.05 -7.21
N ARG A 422 -3.86 5.02 -8.08
CA ARG A 422 -5.15 5.70 -8.07
C ARG A 422 -5.78 5.74 -9.45
#